data_5bb3035069abd9175fd84a754e2559c9
#
_entry.id   5bb3035069abd9175fd84a754e2559c9
#
_cell.length_a   1.000
_cell.length_b   1.000
_cell.length_c   1.000
_cell.angle_alpha   90.00
_cell.angle_beta   90.00
_cell.angle_gamma   90.00
#
_symmetry.space_group_name_H-M   'P 1'
#
loop_
_entity.id
_entity.type
_entity.pdbx_description
1 polymer ?
#
loop_
_entity_poly.entity_id
_entity_poly.type
_entity_poly.pdbx_seq_one_letter_code
_entity_poly.pdbx_strand_id
1 'polypeptide(L)'
;MLASVPLASAEWTCLLRASSALPLRPTVATADPYVVLGVSPSASPAEIKAAYRALVKQHHPDTGGDAARMLALNAAWEVLGDGERRRAHDRSRSGSAGGSVATPFSAATAASPRRRAKAAAASDAALEQWLQQVYGPIDRLLGQVINPFADQIKALAADPYDDALMEAFCTYLEQCQGRLDKVETLFGSQVCPAVARSFGLDLYHCLSLVKDALNELERYTMGYVDSYLRDGRTMLREAKRRRSQLHHERRQLS
;
A
#
# COMPACT_ATOMS: atom_id res chain seq x y z
N MET A 1 -26.21 33.43 51.58
CA MET A 1 -25.18 34.46 51.34
C MET A 1 -24.48 34.12 50.06
N LEU A 2 -24.78 34.88 49.04
CA LEU A 2 -24.22 34.79 47.70
C LEU A 2 -22.88 35.50 47.67
N ALA A 3 -21.85 34.85 47.09
CA ALA A 3 -20.63 35.55 46.75
C ALA A 3 -20.35 35.32 45.25
N SER A 4 -20.61 36.37 44.51
CA SER A 4 -20.31 36.58 43.12
C SER A 4 -18.79 36.57 42.88
N VAL A 5 -18.34 35.89 41.81
CA VAL A 5 -17.00 36.03 41.26
C VAL A 5 -17.11 36.85 39.97
N PRO A 6 -16.32 37.89 39.75
CA PRO A 6 -16.41 38.74 38.59
C PRO A 6 -15.65 38.14 37.37
N LEU A 7 -16.26 38.30 36.22
CA LEU A 7 -15.63 38.16 34.90
C LEU A 7 -14.52 39.21 34.73
N ALA A 8 -13.34 38.78 34.36
CA ALA A 8 -12.32 39.64 33.76
C ALA A 8 -12.08 39.18 32.33
N SER A 9 -12.82 39.77 31.45
CA SER A 9 -12.51 39.88 30.03
C SER A 9 -11.54 41.05 29.84
N ALA A 10 -10.33 40.77 29.32
CA ALA A 10 -9.45 41.68 28.59
C ALA A 10 -8.00 41.26 28.71
N GLU A 11 -7.55 40.33 27.90
CA GLU A 11 -6.11 40.19 27.55
C GLU A 11 -5.83 39.24 26.37
N TRP A 12 -6.74 39.22 25.39
CA TRP A 12 -6.50 38.42 24.17
C TRP A 12 -6.26 39.27 22.90
N THR A 13 -5.99 40.57 23.02
CA THR A 13 -5.87 41.47 21.86
C THR A 13 -4.45 42.04 21.64
N CYS A 14 -3.39 41.45 22.12
CA CYS A 14 -2.05 42.03 21.93
C CYS A 14 -0.94 41.08 21.48
N LEU A 15 -1.24 40.08 20.62
CA LEU A 15 -0.19 39.23 20.01
C LEU A 15 -0.39 38.96 18.51
N LEU A 16 -1.10 39.84 17.81
CA LEU A 16 -1.23 39.80 16.35
C LEU A 16 -0.47 40.95 15.68
N ARG A 17 0.77 41.20 16.07
CA ARG A 17 1.65 42.08 15.31
C ARG A 17 3.12 41.87 15.63
N ALA A 18 3.66 40.73 15.18
CA ALA A 18 5.10 40.59 14.99
C ALA A 18 5.37 39.61 13.85
N SER A 19 5.61 40.20 12.69
CA SER A 19 6.65 39.86 11.73
C SER A 19 6.81 38.40 11.29
N SER A 20 6.33 38.15 10.06
CA SER A 20 6.98 37.33 9.03
C SER A 20 8.43 36.90 9.37
N ALA A 21 8.56 35.72 9.94
CA ALA A 21 9.69 34.83 9.76
C ALA A 21 9.18 33.44 10.14
N LEU A 22 8.63 32.73 9.17
CA LEU A 22 8.54 31.28 9.26
C LEU A 22 9.94 30.75 9.53
N PRO A 23 10.18 29.99 10.62
CA PRO A 23 11.42 29.26 10.72
C PRO A 23 11.44 28.29 9.56
N LEU A 24 12.40 28.47 8.67
CA LEU A 24 12.83 27.49 7.69
C LEU A 24 12.82 26.13 8.40
N ARG A 25 11.95 25.22 7.94
CA ARG A 25 12.08 23.80 8.23
C ARG A 25 13.56 23.48 8.12
N PRO A 26 14.18 22.82 9.11
CA PRO A 26 15.52 22.32 8.91
C PRO A 26 15.41 21.42 7.67
N THR A 27 16.01 21.85 6.58
CA THR A 27 16.36 20.98 5.48
C THR A 27 17.27 19.94 6.12
N VAL A 28 16.71 18.79 6.46
CA VAL A 28 17.47 17.58 6.68
C VAL A 28 18.24 17.45 5.36
N ALA A 29 19.52 17.87 5.37
CA ALA A 29 20.42 17.59 4.29
C ALA A 29 20.20 16.10 4.00
N THR A 30 19.73 15.79 2.80
CA THR A 30 19.39 14.44 2.39
C THR A 30 20.69 13.64 2.41
N ALA A 31 21.03 13.11 3.58
CA ALA A 31 22.17 12.22 3.73
C ALA A 31 21.91 11.05 2.78
N ASP A 32 22.90 10.75 1.94
CA ASP A 32 22.82 9.63 0.99
C ASP A 32 22.33 8.37 1.73
N PRO A 33 21.20 7.75 1.33
CA PRO A 33 20.65 6.58 1.99
C PRO A 33 21.65 5.44 2.18
N TYR A 34 22.62 5.28 1.28
CA TYR A 34 23.71 4.31 1.40
C TYR A 34 24.64 4.62 2.57
N VAL A 35 24.95 5.90 2.78
CA VAL A 35 25.78 6.36 3.90
C VAL A 35 25.03 6.19 5.21
N VAL A 36 23.73 6.46 5.24
CA VAL A 36 22.87 6.31 6.44
C VAL A 36 22.84 4.85 6.91
N LEU A 37 22.75 3.90 5.98
CA LEU A 37 22.76 2.46 6.29
C LEU A 37 24.18 1.87 6.40
N GLY A 38 25.23 2.66 6.08
CA GLY A 38 26.61 2.18 6.14
C GLY A 38 26.93 1.08 5.14
N VAL A 39 26.27 1.08 3.96
CA VAL A 39 26.45 0.06 2.92
C VAL A 39 26.99 0.67 1.62
N SER A 40 27.65 -0.16 0.80
CA SER A 40 28.11 0.25 -0.52
C SER A 40 26.92 0.49 -1.47
N PRO A 41 27.03 1.45 -2.41
CA PRO A 41 26.07 1.57 -3.51
C PRO A 41 25.93 0.31 -4.37
N SER A 42 26.94 -0.55 -4.37
CA SER A 42 26.93 -1.85 -5.04
C SER A 42 26.36 -3.01 -4.18
N ALA A 43 25.96 -2.72 -2.94
CA ALA A 43 25.43 -3.73 -2.03
C ALA A 43 24.19 -4.43 -2.59
N SER A 44 24.10 -5.73 -2.36
CA SER A 44 22.93 -6.53 -2.72
C SER A 44 21.70 -6.16 -1.87
N PRO A 45 20.47 -6.42 -2.32
CA PRO A 45 19.27 -6.21 -1.52
C PRO A 45 19.31 -6.93 -0.15
N ALA A 46 19.95 -8.11 -0.09
CA ALA A 46 20.10 -8.86 1.14
C ALA A 46 21.02 -8.15 2.15
N GLU A 47 22.13 -7.57 1.68
CA GLU A 47 23.06 -6.81 2.53
C GLU A 47 22.42 -5.52 3.05
N ILE A 48 21.68 -4.81 2.21
CA ILE A 48 20.92 -3.60 2.61
C ILE A 48 19.91 -3.95 3.71
N LYS A 49 19.17 -5.05 3.54
CA LYS A 49 18.20 -5.52 4.53
C LYS A 49 18.85 -5.95 5.84
N ALA A 50 20.00 -6.61 5.78
CA ALA A 50 20.76 -7.02 6.96
C ALA A 50 21.30 -5.81 7.74
N ALA A 51 21.88 -4.83 7.03
CA ALA A 51 22.38 -3.59 7.64
C ALA A 51 21.27 -2.80 8.32
N TYR A 52 20.12 -2.61 7.63
CA TYR A 52 18.96 -1.94 8.21
C TYR A 52 18.49 -2.62 9.51
N ARG A 53 18.31 -3.96 9.50
CA ARG A 53 17.88 -4.70 10.71
C ARG A 53 18.86 -4.57 11.88
N ALA A 54 20.17 -4.62 11.60
CA ALA A 54 21.20 -4.45 12.62
C ALA A 54 21.13 -3.06 13.27
N LEU A 55 21.00 -2.01 12.45
CA LEU A 55 20.92 -0.63 12.93
C LEU A 55 19.61 -0.33 13.67
N VAL A 56 18.46 -0.86 13.19
CA VAL A 56 17.18 -0.73 13.90
C VAL A 56 17.25 -1.37 15.28
N LYS A 57 17.87 -2.55 15.41
CA LYS A 57 18.04 -3.23 16.70
C LYS A 57 18.91 -2.41 17.68
N GLN A 58 19.92 -1.69 17.15
CA GLN A 58 20.81 -0.85 17.96
C GLN A 58 20.17 0.47 18.39
N HIS A 59 19.26 1.03 17.57
CA HIS A 59 18.66 2.34 17.77
C HIS A 59 17.17 2.30 18.09
N HIS A 60 16.64 1.12 18.49
CA HIS A 60 15.23 0.98 18.84
C HIS A 60 14.85 1.86 20.04
N PRO A 61 13.70 2.56 20.04
CA PRO A 61 13.29 3.44 21.13
C PRO A 61 13.16 2.71 22.47
N ASP A 62 12.75 1.45 22.50
CA ASP A 62 12.63 0.64 23.73
C ASP A 62 13.99 0.32 24.36
N THR A 63 15.08 0.41 23.61
CA THR A 63 16.45 0.19 24.10
C THR A 63 17.19 1.51 24.40
N GLY A 64 16.47 2.64 24.44
CA GLY A 64 17.05 3.96 24.67
C GLY A 64 17.75 4.57 23.46
N GLY A 65 17.41 4.09 22.26
CA GLY A 65 17.98 4.56 21.00
C GLY A 65 17.54 5.98 20.59
N ASP A 66 18.34 6.63 19.75
CA ASP A 66 18.09 7.96 19.24
C ASP A 66 16.95 7.97 18.20
N ALA A 67 15.84 8.64 18.54
CA ALA A 67 14.67 8.77 17.67
C ALA A 67 14.99 9.48 16.34
N ALA A 68 15.91 10.45 16.32
CA ALA A 68 16.33 11.13 15.10
C ALA A 68 17.11 10.18 14.18
N ARG A 69 17.94 9.32 14.76
CA ARG A 69 18.66 8.28 14.03
C ARG A 69 17.71 7.25 13.45
N MET A 70 16.70 6.83 14.22
CA MET A 70 15.68 5.89 13.75
C MET A 70 14.87 6.45 12.58
N LEU A 71 14.51 7.73 12.62
CA LEU A 71 13.83 8.42 11.50
C LEU A 71 14.67 8.42 10.24
N ALA A 72 15.99 8.70 10.36
CA ALA A 72 16.91 8.68 9.23
C ALA A 72 17.07 7.27 8.64
N LEU A 73 17.15 6.23 9.49
CA LEU A 73 17.21 4.83 9.06
C LEU A 73 15.95 4.41 8.29
N ASN A 74 14.78 4.79 8.79
CA ASN A 74 13.50 4.49 8.12
C ASN A 74 13.40 5.19 6.76
N ALA A 75 13.81 6.46 6.67
CA ALA A 75 13.84 7.21 5.40
C ALA A 75 14.82 6.57 4.39
N ALA A 76 16.00 6.12 4.84
CA ALA A 76 16.96 5.41 3.98
C ALA A 76 16.42 4.06 3.50
N TRP A 77 15.74 3.32 4.38
CA TRP A 77 15.09 2.06 4.02
C TRP A 77 13.94 2.25 3.02
N GLU A 78 13.15 3.32 3.16
CA GLU A 78 12.08 3.65 2.21
C GLU A 78 12.59 3.82 0.77
N VAL A 79 13.81 4.32 0.59
CA VAL A 79 14.45 4.48 -0.72
C VAL A 79 15.12 3.20 -1.20
N LEU A 80 15.90 2.51 -0.34
CA LEU A 80 16.76 1.40 -0.72
C LEU A 80 16.09 0.01 -0.59
N GLY A 81 15.03 -0.09 0.20
CA GLY A 81 14.29 -1.34 0.43
C GLY A 81 13.46 -1.78 -0.77
N ASP A 82 13.06 -0.85 -1.61
CA ASP A 82 12.33 -1.09 -2.86
C ASP A 82 13.25 -0.97 -4.07
N GLY A 83 13.28 -2.02 -4.91
CA GLY A 83 14.16 -2.06 -6.08
C GLY A 83 13.89 -0.96 -7.12
N GLU A 84 12.65 -0.51 -7.28
CA GLU A 84 12.31 0.56 -8.23
C GLU A 84 12.74 1.94 -7.69
N ARG A 85 12.49 2.20 -6.42
CA ARG A 85 12.90 3.45 -5.75
C ARG A 85 14.42 3.56 -5.70
N ARG A 86 15.12 2.46 -5.42
CA ARG A 86 16.58 2.40 -5.46
C ARG A 86 17.12 2.73 -6.86
N ARG A 87 16.57 2.12 -7.92
CA ARG A 87 16.98 2.42 -9.30
C ARG A 87 16.69 3.87 -9.68
N ALA A 88 15.61 4.46 -9.22
CA ALA A 88 15.28 5.87 -9.43
C ALA A 88 16.31 6.78 -8.73
N HIS A 89 16.64 6.48 -7.49
CA HIS A 89 17.67 7.17 -6.71
C HIS A 89 19.04 7.07 -7.38
N ASP A 90 19.45 5.88 -7.82
CA ASP A 90 20.75 5.63 -8.47
C ASP A 90 20.83 6.36 -9.82
N ARG A 91 19.75 6.44 -10.59
CA ARG A 91 19.67 7.25 -11.81
C ARG A 91 19.82 8.75 -11.52
N SER A 92 19.20 9.27 -10.47
CA SER A 92 19.33 10.69 -10.08
C SER A 92 20.76 11.01 -9.63
N ARG A 93 21.42 10.07 -8.98
CA ARG A 93 22.81 10.18 -8.54
C ARG A 93 23.80 10.12 -9.72
N SER A 94 23.53 9.27 -10.71
CA SER A 94 24.34 9.17 -11.93
C SER A 94 24.13 10.34 -12.88
N GLY A 95 22.97 11.00 -12.83
CA GLY A 95 22.57 12.11 -13.73
C GLY A 95 23.11 13.48 -13.34
N SER A 96 23.94 13.61 -12.29
CA SER A 96 24.57 14.87 -11.92
C SER A 96 25.78 15.26 -12.79
N ALA A 97 26.07 14.51 -13.84
CA ALA A 97 27.06 14.86 -14.86
C ALA A 97 26.36 14.95 -16.23
N GLY A 98 25.91 16.14 -16.55
CA GLY A 98 25.64 16.65 -17.89
C GLY A 98 24.83 15.78 -18.86
N GLY A 99 23.63 16.22 -19.16
CA GLY A 99 22.85 15.66 -20.25
C GLY A 99 21.45 16.28 -20.29
N SER A 100 21.35 17.43 -20.94
CA SER A 100 20.09 17.99 -21.45
C SER A 100 19.30 16.89 -22.15
N VAL A 101 18.25 16.39 -21.53
CA VAL A 101 17.24 15.59 -22.24
C VAL A 101 16.39 16.61 -23.00
N ALA A 102 16.77 16.87 -24.23
CA ALA A 102 15.87 17.42 -25.21
C ALA A 102 14.66 16.46 -25.28
N THR A 103 13.54 16.89 -24.73
CA THR A 103 12.26 16.31 -25.09
C THR A 103 12.11 16.51 -26.59
N PRO A 104 11.99 15.46 -27.40
CA PRO A 104 11.50 15.64 -28.73
C PRO A 104 10.03 16.04 -28.58
N PHE A 105 9.78 17.33 -28.73
CA PHE A 105 8.45 17.85 -29.06
C PHE A 105 8.12 17.26 -30.45
N SER A 106 7.70 16.01 -30.45
CA SER A 106 7.11 15.37 -31.61
C SER A 106 5.81 16.10 -31.86
N ALA A 107 5.87 17.00 -32.83
CA ALA A 107 4.68 17.56 -33.42
C ALA A 107 3.71 16.41 -33.67
N ALA A 108 2.61 16.41 -32.93
CA ALA A 108 1.51 15.47 -33.12
C ALA A 108 0.95 15.76 -34.51
N THR A 109 1.50 15.10 -35.53
CA THR A 109 0.85 14.93 -36.80
C THR A 109 -0.50 14.33 -36.51
N ALA A 110 -1.55 15.11 -36.74
CA ALA A 110 -2.94 14.72 -36.54
C ALA A 110 -3.17 13.38 -37.23
N ALA A 111 -3.24 12.31 -36.42
CA ALA A 111 -3.46 10.97 -36.94
C ALA A 111 -4.80 10.97 -37.68
N SER A 112 -4.78 10.47 -38.90
CA SER A 112 -5.99 10.39 -39.74
C SER A 112 -7.13 9.67 -39.01
N PRO A 113 -8.40 10.03 -39.23
CA PRO A 113 -9.55 9.42 -38.52
C PRO A 113 -9.51 7.89 -38.54
N ARG A 114 -9.00 7.31 -39.61
CA ARG A 114 -8.87 5.85 -39.81
C ARG A 114 -7.81 5.23 -38.87
N ARG A 115 -6.70 5.93 -38.58
CA ARG A 115 -5.68 5.48 -37.61
C ARG A 115 -6.19 5.60 -36.19
N ARG A 116 -6.97 6.64 -35.88
CA ARG A 116 -7.60 6.81 -34.56
C ARG A 116 -8.63 5.71 -34.28
N ALA A 117 -9.49 5.39 -35.25
CA ALA A 117 -10.47 4.31 -35.12
C ALA A 117 -9.81 2.93 -34.96
N LYS A 118 -8.71 2.65 -35.67
CA LYS A 118 -7.96 1.39 -35.52
C LYS A 118 -7.24 1.31 -34.17
N ALA A 119 -6.72 2.42 -33.66
CA ALA A 119 -6.07 2.47 -32.35
C ALA A 119 -7.10 2.33 -31.21
N ALA A 120 -8.28 2.92 -31.34
CA ALA A 120 -9.38 2.76 -30.39
C ALA A 120 -9.85 1.31 -30.34
N ALA A 121 -10.14 0.68 -31.49
CA ALA A 121 -10.55 -0.71 -31.55
C ALA A 121 -9.49 -1.68 -30.95
N ALA A 122 -8.20 -1.40 -31.14
CA ALA A 122 -7.13 -2.18 -30.53
C ALA A 122 -7.08 -1.99 -29.01
N SER A 123 -7.40 -0.80 -28.52
CA SER A 123 -7.49 -0.49 -27.07
C SER A 123 -8.68 -1.23 -26.43
N ASP A 124 -9.83 -1.24 -27.10
CA ASP A 124 -11.04 -1.91 -26.60
C ASP A 124 -10.84 -3.43 -26.57
N ALA A 125 -10.22 -4.00 -27.62
CA ALA A 125 -9.88 -5.43 -27.65
C ALA A 125 -8.89 -5.81 -26.53
N ALA A 126 -7.89 -4.97 -26.26
CA ALA A 126 -6.93 -5.20 -25.18
C ALA A 126 -7.59 -5.10 -23.79
N LEU A 127 -8.55 -4.18 -23.62
CA LEU A 127 -9.35 -4.06 -22.40
C LEU A 127 -10.19 -5.32 -22.16
N GLU A 128 -10.94 -5.76 -23.17
CA GLU A 128 -11.79 -6.95 -23.06
C GLU A 128 -10.96 -8.19 -22.75
N GLN A 129 -9.82 -8.36 -23.41
CA GLN A 129 -8.90 -9.46 -23.15
C GLN A 129 -8.39 -9.43 -21.70
N TRP A 130 -7.98 -8.28 -21.18
CA TRP A 130 -7.52 -8.13 -19.80
C TRP A 130 -8.62 -8.41 -18.79
N LEU A 131 -9.85 -7.93 -19.05
CA LEU A 131 -11.01 -8.20 -18.20
C LEU A 131 -11.35 -9.69 -18.13
N GLN A 132 -11.21 -10.41 -19.25
CA GLN A 132 -11.50 -11.85 -19.30
C GLN A 132 -10.38 -12.70 -18.71
N GLN A 133 -9.12 -12.37 -18.99
CA GLN A 133 -7.97 -13.22 -18.64
C GLN A 133 -7.38 -12.89 -17.27
N VAL A 134 -7.51 -11.66 -16.79
CA VAL A 134 -6.96 -11.21 -15.52
C VAL A 134 -8.07 -10.96 -14.50
N TYR A 135 -8.93 -9.97 -14.75
CA TYR A 135 -9.92 -9.57 -13.76
C TYR A 135 -10.94 -10.69 -13.44
N GLY A 136 -11.49 -11.35 -14.44
CA GLY A 136 -12.51 -12.39 -14.23
C GLY A 136 -12.06 -13.56 -13.36
N PRO A 137 -10.89 -14.16 -13.59
CA PRO A 137 -10.32 -15.17 -12.71
C PRO A 137 -10.01 -14.65 -11.30
N ILE A 138 -9.45 -13.45 -11.18
CA ILE A 138 -9.17 -12.80 -9.88
C ILE A 138 -10.46 -12.62 -9.09
N ASP A 139 -11.51 -12.07 -9.71
CA ASP A 139 -12.79 -11.85 -9.04
C ASP A 139 -13.41 -13.16 -8.51
N ARG A 140 -13.30 -14.25 -9.27
CA ARG A 140 -13.76 -15.57 -8.81
C ARG A 140 -12.99 -16.06 -7.59
N LEU A 141 -11.65 -15.92 -7.60
CA LEU A 141 -10.80 -16.31 -6.47
C LEU A 141 -11.09 -15.46 -5.23
N LEU A 142 -11.24 -14.14 -5.39
CA LEU A 142 -11.64 -13.24 -4.30
C LEU A 142 -13.01 -13.62 -3.73
N GLY A 143 -13.97 -14.01 -4.58
CA GLY A 143 -15.26 -14.51 -4.13
C GLY A 143 -15.15 -15.76 -3.26
N GLN A 144 -14.24 -16.68 -3.57
CA GLN A 144 -13.98 -17.89 -2.79
C GLN A 144 -13.26 -17.60 -1.46
N VAL A 145 -12.60 -16.45 -1.32
CA VAL A 145 -12.01 -16.00 -0.06
C VAL A 145 -13.04 -15.25 0.78
N ILE A 146 -13.74 -14.28 0.20
CA ILE A 146 -14.58 -13.34 0.96
C ILE A 146 -15.94 -13.95 1.35
N ASN A 147 -16.58 -14.74 0.45
CA ASN A 147 -17.95 -15.18 0.69
C ASN A 147 -18.10 -16.17 1.85
N PRO A 148 -17.23 -17.21 2.00
CA PRO A 148 -17.38 -18.17 3.09
C PRO A 148 -17.02 -17.61 4.47
N PHE A 149 -16.32 -16.47 4.53
CA PHE A 149 -15.78 -15.94 5.78
C PHE A 149 -16.84 -15.72 6.87
N ALA A 150 -18.02 -15.24 6.50
CA ALA A 150 -19.10 -14.99 7.48
C ALA A 150 -19.54 -16.29 8.19
N ASP A 151 -19.61 -17.40 7.45
CA ASP A 151 -20.00 -18.70 7.98
C ASP A 151 -18.86 -19.30 8.81
N GLN A 152 -17.61 -19.13 8.40
CA GLN A 152 -16.42 -19.55 9.15
C GLN A 152 -16.35 -18.85 10.51
N ILE A 153 -16.56 -17.54 10.54
CA ILE A 153 -16.60 -16.79 11.81
C ILE A 153 -17.77 -17.18 12.67
N LYS A 154 -18.94 -17.46 12.08
CA LYS A 154 -20.10 -17.92 12.83
C LYS A 154 -19.87 -19.30 13.46
N ALA A 155 -19.21 -20.20 12.75
CA ALA A 155 -18.84 -21.51 13.26
C ALA A 155 -17.84 -21.38 14.43
N LEU A 156 -16.77 -20.59 14.25
CA LEU A 156 -15.77 -20.35 15.29
C LEU A 156 -16.37 -19.67 16.54
N ALA A 157 -17.36 -18.79 16.38
CA ALA A 157 -18.01 -18.09 17.49
C ALA A 157 -18.88 -18.99 18.36
N ALA A 158 -19.14 -20.24 17.96
CA ALA A 158 -19.85 -21.21 18.80
C ALA A 158 -18.99 -21.61 20.02
N ASP A 159 -17.71 -21.88 19.80
CA ASP A 159 -16.70 -22.06 20.84
C ASP A 159 -15.31 -21.72 20.29
N PRO A 160 -14.77 -20.52 20.57
CA PRO A 160 -13.46 -20.10 20.08
C PRO A 160 -12.28 -20.91 20.63
N TYR A 161 -12.50 -21.68 21.69
CA TYR A 161 -11.45 -22.50 22.33
C TYR A 161 -11.56 -23.99 21.95
N ASP A 162 -12.52 -24.35 21.10
CA ASP A 162 -12.62 -25.71 20.57
C ASP A 162 -11.53 -25.93 19.51
N ASP A 163 -10.67 -26.91 19.75
CA ASP A 163 -9.52 -27.21 18.88
C ASP A 163 -9.95 -27.59 17.45
N ALA A 164 -11.06 -28.31 17.29
CA ALA A 164 -11.53 -28.73 15.98
C ALA A 164 -12.10 -27.57 15.16
N LEU A 165 -12.80 -26.63 15.80
CA LEU A 165 -13.28 -25.42 15.15
C LEU A 165 -12.14 -24.49 14.77
N MET A 166 -11.12 -24.38 15.62
CA MET A 166 -9.92 -23.60 15.33
C MET A 166 -9.11 -24.21 14.18
N GLU A 167 -8.93 -25.54 14.17
CA GLU A 167 -8.25 -26.25 13.07
C GLU A 167 -8.97 -26.08 11.74
N ALA A 168 -10.31 -26.16 11.73
CA ALA A 168 -11.12 -25.88 10.55
C ALA A 168 -10.95 -24.45 10.04
N PHE A 169 -10.87 -23.49 10.95
CA PHE A 169 -10.62 -22.09 10.61
C PHE A 169 -9.20 -21.87 10.07
N CYS A 170 -8.18 -22.47 10.67
CA CYS A 170 -6.80 -22.44 10.15
C CYS A 170 -6.72 -23.02 8.74
N THR A 171 -7.34 -24.17 8.50
CA THR A 171 -7.42 -24.81 7.17
C THR A 171 -8.08 -23.87 6.14
N TYR A 172 -9.13 -23.17 6.53
CA TYR A 172 -9.75 -22.16 5.67
C TYR A 172 -8.78 -21.02 5.34
N LEU A 173 -8.02 -20.50 6.32
CA LEU A 173 -7.02 -19.43 6.10
C LEU A 173 -5.92 -19.89 5.15
N GLU A 174 -5.38 -21.09 5.32
CA GLU A 174 -4.37 -21.65 4.42
C GLU A 174 -4.87 -21.75 2.98
N GLN A 175 -6.11 -22.21 2.79
CA GLN A 175 -6.73 -22.24 1.47
C GLN A 175 -6.91 -20.83 0.88
N CYS A 176 -7.24 -19.85 1.71
CA CYS A 176 -7.34 -18.45 1.29
C CYS A 176 -5.99 -17.90 0.86
N GLN A 177 -4.92 -18.21 1.60
CA GLN A 177 -3.56 -17.82 1.25
C GLN A 177 -3.15 -18.38 -0.11
N GLY A 178 -3.34 -19.70 -0.34
CA GLY A 178 -3.04 -20.32 -1.63
C GLY A 178 -3.88 -19.78 -2.81
N ARG A 179 -5.07 -19.21 -2.53
CA ARG A 179 -5.85 -18.49 -3.55
C ARG A 179 -5.27 -17.11 -3.83
N LEU A 180 -4.79 -16.38 -2.79
CA LEU A 180 -4.14 -15.09 -2.96
C LEU A 180 -2.85 -15.19 -3.77
N ASP A 181 -2.03 -16.21 -3.56
CA ASP A 181 -0.81 -16.43 -4.35
C ASP A 181 -1.13 -16.54 -5.85
N LYS A 182 -2.22 -17.25 -6.18
CA LYS A 182 -2.72 -17.33 -7.57
C LYS A 182 -3.21 -15.98 -8.09
N VAL A 183 -3.87 -15.20 -7.24
CA VAL A 183 -4.34 -13.84 -7.58
C VAL A 183 -3.16 -12.92 -7.87
N GLU A 184 -2.11 -12.93 -7.04
CA GLU A 184 -0.90 -12.14 -7.26
C GLU A 184 -0.21 -12.52 -8.58
N THR A 185 -0.12 -13.81 -8.87
CA THR A 185 0.43 -14.33 -10.13
C THR A 185 -0.39 -13.85 -11.34
N LEU A 186 -1.72 -13.93 -11.26
CA LEU A 186 -2.61 -13.47 -12.33
C LEU A 186 -2.53 -11.96 -12.54
N PHE A 187 -2.51 -11.18 -11.45
CA PHE A 187 -2.42 -9.73 -11.50
C PHE A 187 -1.11 -9.26 -12.14
N GLY A 188 0.00 -9.96 -11.87
CA GLY A 188 1.31 -9.69 -12.47
C GLY A 188 1.48 -10.25 -13.90
N SER A 189 0.56 -11.07 -14.40
CA SER A 189 0.74 -11.78 -15.68
C SER A 189 0.60 -10.88 -16.90
N GLN A 190 -0.19 -9.81 -16.81
CA GLN A 190 -0.44 -8.87 -17.91
C GLN A 190 -0.51 -7.43 -17.42
N VAL A 191 -0.02 -6.51 -18.24
CA VAL A 191 -0.08 -5.07 -17.95
C VAL A 191 -1.51 -4.59 -18.10
N CYS A 192 -2.01 -3.86 -17.09
CA CYS A 192 -3.33 -3.25 -17.14
C CYS A 192 -3.39 -2.20 -18.27
N PRO A 193 -4.39 -2.27 -19.17
CA PRO A 193 -4.57 -1.28 -20.23
C PRO A 193 -4.73 0.14 -19.67
N ALA A 194 -4.24 1.13 -20.41
CA ALA A 194 -4.26 2.53 -19.96
C ALA A 194 -5.69 3.05 -19.68
N VAL A 195 -6.68 2.55 -20.41
CA VAL A 195 -8.10 2.89 -20.25
C VAL A 195 -8.72 2.34 -18.96
N ALA A 196 -8.16 1.26 -18.39
CA ALA A 196 -8.62 0.63 -17.16
C ALA A 196 -7.68 0.90 -15.95
N ARG A 197 -6.81 1.90 -16.03
CA ARG A 197 -5.79 2.14 -15.00
C ARG A 197 -6.39 2.42 -13.61
N SER A 198 -7.45 3.22 -13.53
CA SER A 198 -8.16 3.48 -12.26
C SER A 198 -8.78 2.20 -11.71
N PHE A 199 -9.49 1.46 -12.56
CA PHE A 199 -10.06 0.17 -12.20
C PHE A 199 -9.01 -0.85 -11.72
N GLY A 200 -7.86 -0.92 -12.39
CA GLY A 200 -6.73 -1.75 -11.97
C GLY A 200 -6.15 -1.34 -10.61
N LEU A 201 -6.12 -0.04 -10.31
CA LEU A 201 -5.70 0.48 -9.01
C LEU A 201 -6.70 0.12 -7.90
N ASP A 202 -8.00 0.25 -8.16
CA ASP A 202 -9.05 -0.12 -7.21
C ASP A 202 -9.07 -1.62 -6.94
N LEU A 203 -8.80 -2.43 -7.98
CA LEU A 203 -8.59 -3.87 -7.83
C LEU A 203 -7.37 -4.16 -6.92
N TYR A 204 -6.24 -3.48 -7.15
CA TYR A 204 -5.04 -3.61 -6.30
C TYR A 204 -5.33 -3.28 -4.84
N HIS A 205 -6.04 -2.20 -4.57
CA HIS A 205 -6.43 -1.83 -3.20
C HIS A 205 -7.36 -2.86 -2.55
N CYS A 206 -8.28 -3.46 -3.33
CA CYS A 206 -9.11 -4.55 -2.84
C CYS A 206 -8.27 -5.79 -2.47
N LEU A 207 -7.27 -6.13 -3.29
CA LEU A 207 -6.34 -7.24 -3.03
C LEU A 207 -5.51 -7.00 -1.76
N SER A 208 -4.94 -5.80 -1.59
CA SER A 208 -4.18 -5.43 -0.39
C SER A 208 -5.01 -5.59 0.87
N LEU A 209 -6.26 -5.12 0.87
CA LEU A 209 -7.16 -5.27 2.01
C LEU A 209 -7.44 -6.74 2.37
N VAL A 210 -7.62 -7.61 1.37
CA VAL A 210 -7.81 -9.04 1.63
C VAL A 210 -6.56 -9.67 2.23
N LYS A 211 -5.39 -9.32 1.70
CA LYS A 211 -4.09 -9.81 2.21
C LYS A 211 -3.86 -9.39 3.66
N ASP A 212 -4.06 -8.11 3.96
CA ASP A 212 -3.91 -7.58 5.32
C ASP A 212 -4.90 -8.23 6.29
N ALA A 213 -6.14 -8.44 5.84
CA ALA A 213 -7.15 -9.11 6.64
C ALA A 213 -6.77 -10.56 6.99
N LEU A 214 -6.23 -11.33 6.03
CA LEU A 214 -5.78 -12.70 6.30
C LEU A 214 -4.60 -12.72 7.27
N ASN A 215 -3.66 -11.78 7.16
CA ASN A 215 -2.55 -11.65 8.10
C ASN A 215 -3.03 -11.38 9.54
N GLU A 216 -4.04 -10.51 9.71
CA GLU A 216 -4.62 -10.26 11.05
C GLU A 216 -5.37 -11.49 11.58
N LEU A 217 -6.08 -12.22 10.73
CA LEU A 217 -6.76 -13.45 11.12
C LEU A 217 -5.79 -14.57 11.49
N GLU A 218 -4.64 -14.70 10.81
CA GLU A 218 -3.57 -15.62 11.21
C GLU A 218 -3.01 -15.26 12.58
N ARG A 219 -2.78 -13.97 12.86
CA ARG A 219 -2.34 -13.52 14.19
C ARG A 219 -3.35 -13.90 15.27
N TYR A 220 -4.65 -13.80 14.97
CA TYR A 220 -5.68 -14.23 15.90
C TYR A 220 -5.54 -15.73 16.26
N THR A 221 -5.31 -16.61 15.29
CA THR A 221 -5.16 -18.05 15.56
C THR A 221 -3.95 -18.41 16.40
N MET A 222 -2.93 -17.53 16.43
CA MET A 222 -1.72 -17.75 17.25
C MET A 222 -1.86 -17.28 18.70
N GLY A 223 -2.72 -16.30 18.98
CA GLY A 223 -2.75 -15.67 20.30
C GLY A 223 -4.15 -15.42 20.88
N TYR A 224 -5.21 -15.74 20.17
CA TYR A 224 -6.62 -15.54 20.59
C TYR A 224 -6.93 -14.08 20.96
N VAL A 225 -6.22 -13.11 20.37
CA VAL A 225 -6.39 -11.69 20.66
C VAL A 225 -7.56 -11.14 19.83
N ASP A 226 -8.66 -10.80 20.46
CA ASP A 226 -9.91 -10.35 19.82
C ASP A 226 -9.78 -9.14 18.90
N SER A 227 -8.78 -8.27 19.13
CA SER A 227 -8.55 -7.12 18.25
C SER A 227 -8.19 -7.58 16.84
N TYR A 228 -7.34 -8.60 16.68
CA TYR A 228 -6.96 -9.12 15.36
C TYR A 228 -8.15 -9.70 14.60
N LEU A 229 -9.04 -10.44 15.31
CA LEU A 229 -10.26 -10.96 14.72
C LEU A 229 -11.20 -9.83 14.25
N ARG A 230 -11.36 -8.78 15.08
CA ARG A 230 -12.20 -7.62 14.77
C ARG A 230 -11.65 -6.84 13.58
N ASP A 231 -10.34 -6.63 13.52
CA ASP A 231 -9.68 -5.87 12.47
C ASP A 231 -9.74 -6.65 11.15
N GLY A 232 -9.42 -7.94 11.13
CA GLY A 232 -9.57 -8.81 9.97
C GLY A 232 -11.01 -8.85 9.44
N ARG A 233 -12.02 -8.92 10.33
CA ARG A 233 -13.44 -8.84 9.94
C ARG A 233 -13.81 -7.51 9.30
N THR A 234 -13.26 -6.41 9.81
CA THR A 234 -13.54 -5.08 9.29
C THR A 234 -12.93 -4.91 7.90
N MET A 235 -11.69 -5.34 7.72
CA MET A 235 -10.99 -5.30 6.43
C MET A 235 -11.70 -6.17 5.38
N LEU A 236 -12.15 -7.39 5.71
CA LEU A 236 -12.89 -8.23 4.76
C LEU A 236 -14.27 -7.69 4.39
N ARG A 237 -14.96 -7.00 5.31
CA ARG A 237 -16.19 -6.27 4.96
C ARG A 237 -15.93 -5.16 3.96
N GLU A 238 -14.87 -4.39 4.19
CA GLU A 238 -14.49 -3.31 3.27
C GLU A 238 -14.05 -3.88 1.92
N ALA A 239 -13.27 -4.97 1.90
CA ALA A 239 -12.90 -5.67 0.67
C ALA A 239 -14.14 -6.16 -0.10
N LYS A 240 -15.15 -6.70 0.59
CA LYS A 240 -16.43 -7.10 -0.01
C LYS A 240 -17.15 -5.92 -0.66
N ARG A 241 -17.17 -4.77 0.02
CA ARG A 241 -17.78 -3.54 -0.50
C ARG A 241 -17.04 -3.06 -1.75
N ARG A 242 -15.69 -3.00 -1.71
CA ARG A 242 -14.87 -2.61 -2.87
C ARG A 242 -15.04 -3.56 -4.04
N ARG A 243 -15.09 -4.86 -3.78
CA ARG A 243 -15.38 -5.86 -4.84
C ARG A 243 -16.73 -5.60 -5.51
N SER A 244 -17.77 -5.23 -4.74
CA SER A 244 -19.07 -4.86 -5.31
C SER A 244 -19.01 -3.59 -6.17
N GLN A 245 -18.19 -2.61 -5.79
CA GLN A 245 -17.93 -1.42 -6.60
C GLN A 245 -17.23 -1.78 -7.92
N LEU A 246 -16.20 -2.62 -7.86
CA LEU A 246 -15.51 -3.13 -9.06
C LEU A 246 -16.46 -3.84 -10.03
N HIS A 247 -17.44 -4.61 -9.53
CA HIS A 247 -18.47 -5.20 -10.37
C HIS A 247 -19.34 -4.16 -11.07
N HIS A 248 -19.63 -3.05 -10.41
CA HIS A 248 -20.39 -1.95 -10.99
C HIS A 248 -19.58 -1.22 -12.07
N GLU A 249 -18.34 -0.86 -11.76
CA GLU A 249 -17.42 -0.18 -12.68
C GLU A 249 -17.12 -1.01 -13.92
N ARG A 250 -16.91 -2.32 -13.77
CA ARG A 250 -16.73 -3.23 -14.91
C ARG A 250 -17.86 -3.12 -15.93
N ARG A 251 -19.13 -2.99 -15.48
CA ARG A 251 -20.29 -2.86 -16.37
C ARG A 251 -20.28 -1.55 -17.15
N GLN A 252 -19.57 -0.54 -16.66
CA GLN A 252 -19.43 0.75 -17.32
C GLN A 252 -18.27 0.76 -18.33
N LEU A 253 -17.31 -0.16 -18.16
CA LEU A 253 -16.17 -0.32 -19.06
C LEU A 253 -16.47 -1.23 -20.28
N SER A 254 -17.52 -2.01 -20.21
CA SER A 254 -18.01 -2.89 -21.31
C SER A 254 -19.08 -2.20 -22.09
#